data_dfa24195fa5a719be8bc31adcf03f1fe
#
_entry.id   dfa24195fa5a719be8bc31adcf03f1fe
#
_cell.length_a   1.000
_cell.length_b   1.000
_cell.length_c   1.000
_cell.angle_alpha   90.00
_cell.angle_beta   90.00
_cell.angle_gamma   90.00
#
_symmetry.space_group_name_H-M   'P 1'
#
loop_
_entity.id
_entity.type
_entity.pdbx_description
1 polymer ?
#
loop_
_entity_poly.entity_id
_entity_poly.type
_entity_poly.pdbx_seq_one_letter_code
_entity_poly.pdbx_strand_id
1 'polypeptide(L)'
;SQKPSNPKGTRDFNPLTLKRRRYITKTIRSVFSSFGYNEIETPSIEKRNTLYQKYGSEGDKFIFNIINSGEKIKKADIKSFNNEKYNDFISSISEKGLRFDLTVPLARYVSQHQSEITFPFKRFQIQNVWRADRPQKGRYQEFTQCDADVIGSNSIMLEYEMLQLFSDVFRKLKLDSVNIRINHRRVLNKIANHIGIVEDFNEFLVIIDKIDKIGIDKAKEEVKNKFKD
;
A
#
# COMPACT_ATOMS: atom_id res chain seq x y z
N SER A 1 -33.40 15.13 14.98
CA SER A 1 -32.58 13.93 15.07
C SER A 1 -31.73 13.82 13.82
N GLN A 2 -30.43 13.59 14.01
CA GLN A 2 -29.51 13.41 12.89
C GLN A 2 -29.81 12.08 12.20
N LYS A 3 -29.97 12.08 10.85
CA LYS A 3 -30.15 10.80 10.11
C LYS A 3 -28.92 9.91 10.28
N PRO A 4 -29.09 8.61 10.55
CA PRO A 4 -27.97 7.67 10.58
C PRO A 4 -27.19 7.70 9.26
N SER A 5 -25.87 7.74 9.34
CA SER A 5 -24.98 7.75 8.18
C SER A 5 -23.66 7.10 8.53
N ASN A 6 -22.99 6.53 7.52
CA ASN A 6 -21.65 5.98 7.69
C ASN A 6 -20.62 7.09 7.85
N PRO A 7 -19.51 6.84 8.54
CA PRO A 7 -18.35 7.71 8.48
C PRO A 7 -17.94 7.96 7.03
N LYS A 8 -17.51 9.18 6.73
CA LYS A 8 -17.08 9.55 5.37
C LYS A 8 -15.94 8.64 4.91
N GLY A 9 -16.04 8.12 3.70
CA GLY A 9 -15.03 7.21 3.14
C GLY A 9 -15.21 5.73 3.52
N THR A 10 -16.27 5.36 4.23
CA THR A 10 -16.65 3.97 4.52
C THR A 10 -17.93 3.57 3.80
N ARG A 11 -18.22 2.28 3.73
CA ARG A 11 -19.37 1.76 2.98
C ARG A 11 -19.99 0.54 3.63
N ASP A 12 -21.31 0.45 3.57
CA ASP A 12 -22.03 -0.81 3.75
C ASP A 12 -22.07 -1.61 2.46
N PHE A 13 -22.14 -2.91 2.58
CA PHE A 13 -22.30 -3.82 1.45
C PHE A 13 -23.58 -4.61 1.66
N ASN A 14 -24.55 -4.46 0.75
CA ASN A 14 -25.76 -5.27 0.74
C ASN A 14 -25.44 -6.74 0.39
N PRO A 15 -26.39 -7.68 0.61
CA PRO A 15 -26.13 -9.13 0.39
C PRO A 15 -25.65 -9.46 -1.02
N LEU A 16 -26.19 -8.81 -2.06
CA LEU A 16 -25.79 -9.05 -3.44
C LEU A 16 -24.35 -8.58 -3.71
N THR A 17 -24.01 -7.39 -3.26
CA THR A 17 -22.64 -6.86 -3.37
C THR A 17 -21.65 -7.73 -2.62
N LEU A 18 -22.02 -8.19 -1.42
CA LEU A 18 -21.18 -9.08 -0.63
C LEU A 18 -20.96 -10.44 -1.31
N LYS A 19 -22.01 -11.00 -1.94
CA LYS A 19 -21.89 -12.24 -2.74
C LYS A 19 -20.89 -12.08 -3.90
N ARG A 20 -20.96 -10.94 -4.62
CA ARG A 20 -20.02 -10.61 -5.71
C ARG A 20 -18.59 -10.46 -5.20
N ARG A 21 -18.38 -9.75 -4.10
CA ARG A 21 -17.08 -9.61 -3.45
C ARG A 21 -16.48 -10.96 -3.04
N ARG A 22 -17.29 -11.83 -2.42
CA ARG A 22 -16.87 -13.18 -2.03
C ARG A 22 -16.48 -14.04 -3.23
N TYR A 23 -17.19 -13.92 -4.36
CA TYR A 23 -16.81 -14.61 -5.60
C TYR A 23 -15.40 -14.15 -6.06
N ILE A 24 -15.13 -12.86 -6.09
CA ILE A 24 -13.83 -12.30 -6.47
C ILE A 24 -12.74 -12.82 -5.53
N THR A 25 -12.92 -12.66 -4.23
CA THR A 25 -11.88 -13.07 -3.25
C THR A 25 -11.65 -14.58 -3.25
N LYS A 26 -12.69 -15.40 -3.44
CA LYS A 26 -12.56 -16.86 -3.59
C LYS A 26 -11.74 -17.22 -4.84
N THR A 27 -12.00 -16.55 -5.95
CA THR A 27 -11.24 -16.76 -7.20
C THR A 27 -9.78 -16.41 -7.02
N ILE A 28 -9.47 -15.26 -6.40
CA ILE A 28 -8.10 -14.83 -6.11
C ILE A 28 -7.39 -15.85 -5.21
N ARG A 29 -8.01 -16.27 -4.09
CA ARG A 29 -7.45 -17.29 -3.20
C ARG A 29 -7.12 -18.58 -3.95
N SER A 30 -8.04 -19.07 -4.77
CA SER A 30 -7.84 -20.29 -5.55
C SER A 30 -6.64 -20.19 -6.49
N VAL A 31 -6.45 -19.03 -7.15
CA VAL A 31 -5.30 -18.81 -8.03
C VAL A 31 -4.03 -18.73 -7.21
N PHE A 32 -3.97 -17.88 -6.18
CA PHE A 32 -2.77 -17.70 -5.37
C PHE A 32 -2.29 -19.02 -4.75
N SER A 33 -3.22 -19.80 -4.20
CA SER A 33 -2.91 -21.14 -3.67
C SER A 33 -2.38 -22.10 -4.74
N SER A 34 -2.88 -22.03 -6.00
CA SER A 34 -2.39 -22.90 -7.08
C SER A 34 -0.96 -22.58 -7.53
N PHE A 35 -0.46 -21.37 -7.23
CA PHE A 35 0.94 -20.98 -7.42
C PHE A 35 1.83 -21.24 -6.20
N GLY A 36 1.31 -21.92 -5.16
CA GLY A 36 2.05 -22.26 -3.95
C GLY A 36 2.17 -21.11 -2.94
N TYR A 37 1.31 -20.08 -3.05
CA TYR A 37 1.25 -19.02 -2.04
C TYR A 37 0.40 -19.44 -0.85
N ASN A 38 0.90 -19.22 0.35
CA ASN A 38 0.20 -19.51 1.60
C ASN A 38 -0.55 -18.26 2.10
N GLU A 39 -1.79 -18.44 2.52
CA GLU A 39 -2.56 -17.34 3.11
C GLU A 39 -2.07 -17.07 4.54
N ILE A 40 -1.85 -15.79 4.85
CA ILE A 40 -1.61 -15.32 6.20
C ILE A 40 -2.58 -14.22 6.58
N GLU A 41 -2.79 -14.02 7.86
CA GLU A 41 -3.50 -12.87 8.41
C GLU A 41 -2.65 -12.19 9.48
N THR A 42 -2.73 -10.86 9.52
CA THR A 42 -2.10 -10.05 10.55
C THR A 42 -3.15 -9.20 11.26
N PRO A 43 -2.90 -8.75 12.50
CA PRO A 43 -3.84 -7.89 13.22
C PRO A 43 -4.15 -6.60 12.46
N SER A 44 -5.39 -6.11 12.59
CA SER A 44 -5.79 -4.80 12.05
C SER A 44 -5.12 -3.64 12.79
N ILE A 45 -4.72 -3.88 14.02
CA ILE A 45 -4.09 -2.91 14.92
C ILE A 45 -2.60 -3.25 15.04
N GLU A 46 -1.76 -2.27 14.73
CA GLU A 46 -0.31 -2.36 14.89
C GLU A 46 0.19 -1.34 15.90
N LYS A 47 1.41 -1.55 16.43
CA LYS A 47 2.10 -0.53 17.23
C LYS A 47 2.36 0.69 16.36
N ARG A 48 2.11 1.89 16.90
CA ARG A 48 2.34 3.14 16.19
C ARG A 48 3.77 3.22 15.63
N ASN A 49 4.77 2.90 16.43
CA ASN A 49 6.17 2.92 15.98
C ASN A 49 6.43 2.01 14.77
N THR A 50 5.80 0.83 14.71
CA THR A 50 5.93 -0.07 13.55
C THR A 50 5.37 0.56 12.27
N LEU A 51 4.25 1.27 12.36
CA LEU A 51 3.62 1.93 11.21
C LEU A 51 4.43 3.14 10.72
N TYR A 52 5.04 3.89 11.63
CA TYR A 52 5.73 5.14 11.30
C TYR A 52 7.18 4.96 10.83
N GLN A 53 7.86 3.89 11.21
CA GLN A 53 9.27 3.65 10.84
C GLN A 53 9.55 3.70 9.34
N LYS A 54 8.57 3.32 8.50
CA LYS A 54 8.74 3.30 7.04
C LYS A 54 8.51 4.65 6.36
N TYR A 55 7.63 5.49 6.91
CA TYR A 55 7.08 6.65 6.17
C TYR A 55 7.43 8.01 6.82
N GLY A 56 8.12 8.02 7.97
CA GLY A 56 8.48 9.26 8.64
C GLY A 56 7.27 10.19 8.85
N SER A 57 7.46 11.49 8.62
CA SER A 57 6.41 12.52 8.74
C SER A 57 5.27 12.39 7.71
N GLU A 58 5.47 11.68 6.60
CA GLU A 58 4.38 11.42 5.64
C GLU A 58 3.37 10.40 6.18
N GLY A 59 3.80 9.50 7.07
CA GLY A 59 2.93 8.54 7.75
C GLY A 59 1.80 9.19 8.53
N ASP A 60 2.02 10.40 9.06
CA ASP A 60 1.02 11.15 9.82
C ASP A 60 -0.25 11.44 9.01
N LYS A 61 -0.14 11.54 7.68
CA LYS A 61 -1.27 11.84 6.79
C LYS A 61 -2.15 10.63 6.51
N PHE A 62 -1.64 9.41 6.68
CA PHE A 62 -2.31 8.18 6.21
C PHE A 62 -2.80 7.28 7.34
N ILE A 63 -2.26 7.41 8.56
CA ILE A 63 -2.52 6.49 9.65
C ILE A 63 -3.67 6.98 10.52
N PHE A 64 -4.68 6.12 10.73
CA PHE A 64 -5.65 6.30 11.80
C PHE A 64 -5.02 5.93 13.14
N ASN A 65 -4.76 6.91 13.98
CA ASN A 65 -4.29 6.72 15.34
C ASN A 65 -5.42 6.27 16.25
N ILE A 66 -5.17 5.29 17.11
CA ILE A 66 -6.12 4.80 18.11
C ILE A 66 -5.77 5.45 19.45
N ILE A 67 -6.66 6.28 19.94
CA ILE A 67 -6.49 6.96 21.22
C ILE A 67 -6.46 5.93 22.35
N ASN A 68 -5.51 6.07 23.26
CA ASN A 68 -5.43 5.24 24.46
C ASN A 68 -6.69 5.41 25.33
N SER A 69 -7.18 4.34 25.92
CA SER A 69 -8.34 4.35 26.80
C SER A 69 -7.94 4.17 28.27
N GLY A 70 -8.88 4.50 29.15
CA GLY A 70 -8.70 4.34 30.61
C GLY A 70 -7.58 5.22 31.18
N GLU A 71 -6.83 4.70 32.13
CA GLU A 71 -5.77 5.43 32.84
C GLU A 71 -4.63 5.92 31.93
N LYS A 72 -4.41 5.27 30.78
CA LYS A 72 -3.34 5.66 29.85
C LYS A 72 -3.55 7.04 29.25
N ILE A 73 -4.80 7.50 29.06
CA ILE A 73 -5.08 8.82 28.51
C ILE A 73 -4.64 9.95 29.46
N LYS A 74 -4.61 9.67 30.77
CA LYS A 74 -4.17 10.63 31.78
C LYS A 74 -2.68 10.96 31.67
N LYS A 75 -1.90 10.17 30.92
CA LYS A 75 -0.48 10.39 30.65
C LYS A 75 -0.23 11.31 29.45
N ALA A 76 -1.26 12.00 28.94
CA ALA A 76 -1.15 12.92 27.82
C ALA A 76 -0.13 14.02 28.10
N ASP A 77 0.80 14.24 27.18
CA ASP A 77 1.79 15.30 27.27
C ASP A 77 1.24 16.65 26.80
N ILE A 78 0.46 17.29 27.67
CA ILE A 78 -0.15 18.60 27.41
C ILE A 78 0.93 19.68 27.14
N LYS A 79 2.13 19.55 27.69
CA LYS A 79 3.22 20.51 27.45
C LYS A 79 3.65 20.47 25.99
N SER A 80 3.77 19.29 25.39
CA SER A 80 4.07 19.13 23.97
C SER A 80 2.99 19.75 23.08
N PHE A 81 1.70 19.61 23.44
CA PHE A 81 0.61 20.26 22.72
C PHE A 81 0.73 21.81 22.77
N ASN A 82 0.95 22.36 23.95
CA ASN A 82 1.08 23.81 24.13
C ASN A 82 2.32 24.40 23.44
N ASN A 83 3.35 23.60 23.22
CA ASN A 83 4.58 23.95 22.50
C ASN A 83 4.53 23.60 20.99
N GLU A 84 3.33 23.32 20.44
CA GLU A 84 3.11 22.96 19.02
C GLU A 84 3.84 21.69 18.55
N LYS A 85 4.32 20.86 19.49
CA LYS A 85 4.93 19.57 19.20
C LYS A 85 3.85 18.48 19.08
N TYR A 86 3.01 18.61 18.06
CA TYR A 86 1.81 17.76 17.92
C TYR A 86 2.11 16.27 17.78
N ASN A 87 3.22 15.89 17.16
CA ASN A 87 3.62 14.49 17.03
C ASN A 87 3.98 13.85 18.36
N ASP A 88 4.64 14.60 19.25
CA ASP A 88 4.98 14.13 20.61
C ASP A 88 3.70 14.00 21.43
N PHE A 89 2.80 15.00 21.35
CA PHE A 89 1.50 14.92 21.98
C PHE A 89 0.70 13.70 21.51
N ILE A 90 0.55 13.50 20.19
CA ILE A 90 -0.16 12.33 19.62
C ILE A 90 0.48 11.03 20.10
N SER A 91 1.81 10.96 20.16
CA SER A 91 2.53 9.78 20.64
C SER A 91 2.24 9.47 22.12
N SER A 92 2.00 10.50 22.92
CA SER A 92 1.66 10.32 24.36
C SER A 92 0.25 9.77 24.60
N ILE A 93 -0.68 9.99 23.65
CA ILE A 93 -2.08 9.56 23.76
C ILE A 93 -2.44 8.40 22.84
N SER A 94 -1.55 7.96 21.97
CA SER A 94 -1.79 6.90 20.98
C SER A 94 -0.57 6.00 20.82
N GLU A 95 -0.64 4.78 21.35
CA GLU A 95 0.39 3.74 21.21
C GLU A 95 0.16 2.85 19.99
N LYS A 96 -1.02 2.93 19.37
CA LYS A 96 -1.51 2.01 18.35
C LYS A 96 -2.15 2.78 17.20
N GLY A 97 -2.17 2.16 16.02
CA GLY A 97 -2.89 2.66 14.85
C GLY A 97 -3.51 1.53 14.06
N LEU A 98 -4.41 1.88 13.14
CA LEU A 98 -4.90 0.93 12.16
C LEU A 98 -3.87 0.77 11.04
N ARG A 99 -3.65 -0.46 10.58
CA ARG A 99 -2.78 -0.71 9.42
C ARG A 99 -3.34 -0.02 8.18
N PHE A 100 -2.49 0.64 7.42
CA PHE A 100 -2.86 1.36 6.19
C PHE A 100 -2.42 0.62 4.92
N ASP A 101 -1.62 -0.42 5.06
CA ASP A 101 -1.23 -1.39 4.03
C ASP A 101 -1.05 -2.78 4.67
N LEU A 102 -0.68 -3.78 3.85
CA LEU A 102 -0.35 -5.12 4.32
C LEU A 102 1.16 -5.41 4.29
N THR A 103 1.97 -4.49 3.74
CA THR A 103 3.44 -4.65 3.60
C THR A 103 4.15 -4.45 4.94
N VAL A 104 3.79 -3.42 5.71
CA VAL A 104 4.39 -3.14 7.02
C VAL A 104 4.07 -4.26 8.02
N PRO A 105 2.81 -4.73 8.15
CA PRO A 105 2.48 -5.91 8.95
C PRO A 105 3.22 -7.17 8.51
N LEU A 106 3.43 -7.37 7.20
CA LEU A 106 4.21 -8.49 6.68
C LEU A 106 5.68 -8.41 7.13
N ALA A 107 6.31 -7.25 6.99
CA ALA A 107 7.71 -7.08 7.41
C ALA A 107 7.89 -7.40 8.91
N ARG A 108 6.97 -6.93 9.75
CA ARG A 108 6.95 -7.28 11.19
C ARG A 108 6.73 -8.77 11.40
N TYR A 109 5.78 -9.39 10.67
CA TYR A 109 5.48 -10.82 10.77
C TYR A 109 6.71 -11.66 10.43
N VAL A 110 7.36 -11.39 9.30
CA VAL A 110 8.56 -12.12 8.87
C VAL A 110 9.71 -11.95 9.86
N SER A 111 9.94 -10.72 10.35
CA SER A 111 10.97 -10.47 11.36
C SER A 111 10.71 -11.22 12.67
N GLN A 112 9.46 -11.33 13.08
CA GLN A 112 9.06 -11.98 14.33
C GLN A 112 9.11 -13.52 14.25
N HIS A 113 8.84 -14.08 13.06
CA HIS A 113 8.73 -15.52 12.81
C HIS A 113 9.84 -16.06 11.90
N GLN A 114 10.98 -15.35 11.83
CA GLN A 114 12.07 -15.69 10.89
C GLN A 114 12.59 -17.12 11.06
N SER A 115 12.63 -17.65 12.28
CA SER A 115 13.07 -19.02 12.56
C SER A 115 12.05 -20.11 12.19
N GLU A 116 10.79 -19.74 11.98
CA GLU A 116 9.68 -20.65 11.66
C GLU A 116 9.39 -20.67 10.15
N ILE A 117 9.85 -19.63 9.42
CA ILE A 117 9.58 -19.45 8.00
C ILE A 117 10.62 -20.14 7.14
N THR A 118 10.15 -20.94 6.19
CA THR A 118 11.01 -21.50 5.13
C THR A 118 11.08 -20.53 3.94
N PHE A 119 12.27 -20.16 3.51
CA PHE A 119 12.51 -19.28 2.37
C PHE A 119 12.80 -20.09 1.09
N PRO A 120 12.39 -19.63 -0.11
CA PRO A 120 11.63 -18.41 -0.34
C PRO A 120 10.20 -18.51 0.19
N PHE A 121 9.78 -17.52 0.96
CA PHE A 121 8.46 -17.46 1.54
C PHE A 121 7.47 -16.80 0.58
N LYS A 122 6.57 -17.59 0.01
CA LYS A 122 5.47 -17.15 -0.83
C LYS A 122 4.22 -17.00 0.02
N ARG A 123 3.73 -15.78 0.16
CA ARG A 123 2.51 -15.53 0.95
C ARG A 123 1.51 -14.68 0.19
N PHE A 124 0.23 -14.79 0.53
CA PHE A 124 -0.76 -13.80 0.16
C PHE A 124 -1.63 -13.41 1.36
N GLN A 125 -2.30 -12.28 1.24
CA GLN A 125 -3.16 -11.73 2.28
C GLN A 125 -4.30 -10.96 1.65
N ILE A 126 -5.55 -11.22 2.10
CA ILE A 126 -6.74 -10.53 1.62
C ILE A 126 -7.47 -9.98 2.84
N GLN A 127 -7.17 -8.74 3.20
CA GLN A 127 -7.70 -8.12 4.41
C GLN A 127 -7.96 -6.62 4.21
N ASN A 128 -8.79 -6.05 5.09
CA ASN A 128 -9.05 -4.62 5.08
C ASN A 128 -7.86 -3.82 5.59
N VAL A 129 -7.70 -2.65 4.99
CA VAL A 129 -6.75 -1.61 5.41
C VAL A 129 -7.49 -0.28 5.54
N TRP A 130 -6.90 0.66 6.29
CA TRP A 130 -7.51 1.93 6.62
C TRP A 130 -6.54 3.08 6.32
N ARG A 131 -6.97 4.03 5.48
CA ARG A 131 -6.17 5.21 5.12
C ARG A 131 -6.92 6.48 5.49
N ALA A 132 -6.28 7.35 6.26
CA ALA A 132 -6.83 8.64 6.68
C ALA A 132 -6.85 9.69 5.55
N ASP A 133 -6.60 9.29 4.31
CA ASP A 133 -6.67 10.15 3.13
C ASP A 133 -8.02 10.85 2.99
N ARG A 134 -8.01 11.99 2.30
CA ARG A 134 -9.26 12.67 1.92
C ARG A 134 -10.07 11.78 0.97
N PRO A 135 -11.29 11.37 1.36
CA PRO A 135 -12.14 10.52 0.52
C PRO A 135 -12.55 11.23 -0.77
N GLN A 136 -12.52 10.50 -1.87
CA GLN A 136 -12.99 10.96 -3.18
C GLN A 136 -13.55 9.78 -3.97
N LYS A 137 -14.15 10.03 -5.14
CA LYS A 137 -14.73 8.96 -5.97
C LYS A 137 -13.68 7.89 -6.28
N GLY A 138 -13.97 6.63 -5.91
CA GLY A 138 -13.06 5.49 -6.08
C GLY A 138 -11.95 5.37 -5.03
N ARG A 139 -11.82 6.32 -4.09
CA ARG A 139 -10.82 6.30 -3.01
C ARG A 139 -11.52 6.34 -1.65
N TYR A 140 -11.47 5.21 -0.98
CA TYR A 140 -12.14 5.02 0.31
C TYR A 140 -11.12 5.00 1.44
N GLN A 141 -11.59 5.30 2.65
CA GLN A 141 -10.77 5.22 3.86
C GLN A 141 -10.68 3.79 4.40
N GLU A 142 -11.68 2.96 4.11
CA GLU A 142 -11.66 1.53 4.40
C GLU A 142 -11.86 0.74 3.10
N PHE A 143 -10.93 -0.16 2.80
CA PHE A 143 -11.00 -1.03 1.63
C PHE A 143 -10.18 -2.30 1.81
N THR A 144 -10.46 -3.32 1.00
CA THR A 144 -9.73 -4.58 1.02
C THR A 144 -8.55 -4.51 0.07
N GLN A 145 -7.35 -4.85 0.55
CA GLN A 145 -6.20 -5.17 -0.29
C GLN A 145 -6.07 -6.67 -0.49
N CYS A 146 -5.56 -7.05 -1.66
CA CYS A 146 -5.17 -8.41 -2.02
C CYS A 146 -3.70 -8.35 -2.43
N ASP A 147 -2.82 -8.73 -1.54
CA ASP A 147 -1.37 -8.64 -1.73
C ASP A 147 -0.79 -10.06 -1.83
N ALA A 148 0.12 -10.26 -2.78
CA ALA A 148 0.95 -11.45 -2.88
C ALA A 148 2.41 -11.04 -2.91
N ASP A 149 3.25 -11.69 -2.11
CA ASP A 149 4.67 -11.36 -1.99
C ASP A 149 5.51 -12.63 -1.93
N VAL A 150 6.75 -12.50 -2.40
CA VAL A 150 7.80 -13.49 -2.22
C VAL A 150 8.98 -12.85 -1.50
N ILE A 151 9.45 -13.49 -0.45
CA ILE A 151 10.56 -13.01 0.37
C ILE A 151 11.67 -14.06 0.39
N GLY A 152 12.93 -13.60 0.32
CA GLY A 152 14.11 -14.46 0.43
C GLY A 152 14.63 -15.02 -0.89
N SER A 153 14.30 -14.40 -2.04
CA SER A 153 14.88 -14.76 -3.33
C SER A 153 15.00 -13.52 -4.25
N ASN A 154 16.05 -13.46 -5.04
CA ASN A 154 16.31 -12.44 -6.06
C ASN A 154 16.10 -12.96 -7.49
N SER A 155 15.43 -14.11 -7.66
CA SER A 155 15.23 -14.71 -8.98
C SER A 155 14.24 -13.90 -9.81
N ILE A 156 14.63 -13.53 -11.03
CA ILE A 156 13.76 -12.86 -12.02
C ILE A 156 12.55 -13.72 -12.40
N MET A 157 12.65 -15.04 -12.20
CA MET A 157 11.53 -15.96 -12.46
C MET A 157 10.32 -15.71 -11.55
N LEU A 158 10.55 -15.13 -10.37
CA LEU A 158 9.46 -14.74 -9.47
C LEU A 158 8.66 -13.56 -9.99
N GLU A 159 9.31 -12.61 -10.67
CA GLU A 159 8.61 -11.50 -11.34
C GLU A 159 7.75 -12.02 -12.49
N TYR A 160 8.27 -12.97 -13.27
CA TYR A 160 7.51 -13.64 -14.32
C TYR A 160 6.31 -14.43 -13.73
N GLU A 161 6.52 -15.17 -12.65
CA GLU A 161 5.46 -15.89 -11.93
C GLU A 161 4.35 -14.94 -11.46
N MET A 162 4.72 -13.76 -10.93
CA MET A 162 3.76 -12.73 -10.55
C MET A 162 2.89 -12.25 -11.72
N LEU A 163 3.49 -12.06 -12.90
CA LEU A 163 2.75 -11.68 -14.10
C LEU A 163 1.75 -12.77 -14.52
N GLN A 164 2.16 -14.04 -14.46
CA GLN A 164 1.28 -15.17 -14.72
C GLN A 164 0.14 -15.26 -13.70
N LEU A 165 0.46 -15.09 -12.42
CA LEU A 165 -0.51 -15.12 -11.33
C LEU A 165 -1.59 -14.05 -11.53
N PHE A 166 -1.22 -12.81 -11.84
CA PHE A 166 -2.20 -11.75 -12.14
C PHE A 166 -3.01 -12.06 -13.40
N SER A 167 -2.37 -12.51 -14.47
CA SER A 167 -3.03 -12.90 -15.72
C SER A 167 -4.08 -13.99 -15.48
N ASP A 168 -3.76 -15.01 -14.66
CA ASP A 168 -4.66 -16.10 -14.31
C ASP A 168 -5.85 -15.64 -13.48
N VAL A 169 -5.63 -14.71 -12.53
CA VAL A 169 -6.74 -14.09 -11.77
C VAL A 169 -7.72 -13.41 -12.73
N PHE A 170 -7.24 -12.55 -13.63
CA PHE A 170 -8.10 -11.82 -14.56
C PHE A 170 -8.82 -12.77 -15.52
N ARG A 171 -8.13 -13.76 -16.06
CA ARG A 171 -8.72 -14.79 -16.92
C ARG A 171 -9.83 -15.57 -16.21
N LYS A 172 -9.63 -16.02 -14.96
CA LYS A 172 -10.66 -16.72 -14.17
C LYS A 172 -11.83 -15.82 -13.79
N LEU A 173 -11.59 -14.52 -13.66
CA LEU A 173 -12.65 -13.54 -13.46
C LEU A 173 -13.36 -13.15 -14.78
N LYS A 174 -12.94 -13.71 -15.93
CA LYS A 174 -13.46 -13.41 -17.27
C LYS A 174 -13.31 -11.93 -17.66
N LEU A 175 -12.17 -11.36 -17.31
CA LEU A 175 -11.77 -10.00 -17.69
C LEU A 175 -10.78 -10.09 -18.85
N ASP A 176 -11.30 -10.08 -20.08
CA ASP A 176 -10.50 -10.38 -21.28
C ASP A 176 -9.70 -9.17 -21.82
N SER A 177 -10.01 -7.96 -21.33
CA SER A 177 -9.39 -6.71 -21.83
C SER A 177 -8.45 -6.09 -20.83
N VAL A 178 -7.60 -6.90 -20.17
CA VAL A 178 -6.63 -6.39 -19.18
C VAL A 178 -5.25 -6.28 -19.82
N ASN A 179 -4.65 -5.09 -19.73
CA ASN A 179 -3.27 -4.84 -20.11
C ASN A 179 -2.41 -4.74 -18.86
N ILE A 180 -1.41 -5.62 -18.74
CA ILE A 180 -0.40 -5.55 -17.68
C ILE A 180 0.76 -4.70 -18.20
N ARG A 181 0.94 -3.50 -17.65
CA ARG A 181 2.09 -2.63 -17.96
C ARG A 181 3.22 -2.95 -16.99
N ILE A 182 4.38 -3.29 -17.52
CA ILE A 182 5.58 -3.57 -16.72
C ILE A 182 6.66 -2.54 -17.03
N ASN A 183 7.48 -2.25 -16.04
CA ASN A 183 8.63 -1.39 -16.18
C ASN A 183 9.77 -1.91 -15.30
N HIS A 184 10.98 -1.52 -15.63
CA HIS A 184 12.16 -1.89 -14.86
C HIS A 184 13.05 -0.68 -14.64
N ARG A 185 13.34 -0.37 -13.38
CA ARG A 185 14.13 0.83 -13.01
C ARG A 185 15.49 0.91 -13.72
N ARG A 186 16.16 -0.24 -13.96
CA ARG A 186 17.43 -0.29 -14.71
C ARG A 186 17.24 0.12 -16.18
N VAL A 187 16.12 -0.18 -16.80
CA VAL A 187 15.81 0.24 -18.18
C VAL A 187 15.64 1.75 -18.22
N LEU A 188 14.83 2.30 -17.32
CA LEU A 188 14.64 3.75 -17.20
C LEU A 188 15.95 4.49 -16.91
N ASN A 189 16.78 3.94 -16.03
CA ASN A 189 18.10 4.51 -15.74
C ASN A 189 19.01 4.53 -16.96
N LYS A 190 19.04 3.45 -17.75
CA LYS A 190 19.78 3.41 -19.01
C LYS A 190 19.27 4.42 -20.02
N ILE A 191 17.95 4.61 -20.11
CA ILE A 191 17.35 5.64 -20.98
C ILE A 191 17.77 7.03 -20.51
N ALA A 192 17.65 7.32 -19.22
CA ALA A 192 18.06 8.61 -18.65
C ALA A 192 19.53 8.91 -18.92
N ASN A 193 20.42 7.95 -18.66
CA ASN A 193 21.86 8.08 -18.93
C ASN A 193 22.14 8.30 -20.43
N HIS A 194 21.39 7.63 -21.32
CA HIS A 194 21.55 7.78 -22.77
C HIS A 194 21.20 9.20 -23.27
N ILE A 195 20.29 9.88 -22.59
CA ILE A 195 19.88 11.25 -22.89
C ILE A 195 20.60 12.30 -22.00
N GLY A 196 21.69 11.90 -21.29
CA GLY A 196 22.52 12.79 -20.48
C GLY A 196 22.03 13.05 -19.06
N ILE A 197 20.93 12.46 -18.61
CA ILE A 197 20.38 12.66 -17.26
C ILE A 197 21.01 11.62 -16.30
N VAL A 198 22.08 11.99 -15.61
CA VAL A 198 22.85 11.09 -14.73
C VAL A 198 22.52 11.31 -13.26
N GLU A 199 22.54 12.55 -12.79
CA GLU A 199 22.40 12.88 -11.35
C GLU A 199 20.94 13.02 -10.89
N ASP A 200 20.07 13.54 -11.76
CA ASP A 200 18.66 13.86 -11.43
C ASP A 200 17.65 12.78 -11.84
N PHE A 201 18.07 11.53 -11.80
CA PHE A 201 17.22 10.38 -12.23
C PHE A 201 15.85 10.33 -11.55
N ASN A 202 15.77 10.65 -10.25
CA ASN A 202 14.49 10.63 -9.53
C ASN A 202 13.54 11.73 -10.03
N GLU A 203 14.05 12.90 -10.39
CA GLU A 203 13.25 13.98 -10.96
C GLU A 203 12.75 13.64 -12.36
N PHE A 204 13.59 12.99 -13.15
CA PHE A 204 13.19 12.42 -14.44
C PHE A 204 12.02 11.44 -14.29
N LEU A 205 12.10 10.51 -13.31
CA LEU A 205 11.01 9.57 -13.04
C LEU A 205 9.71 10.28 -12.68
N VAL A 206 9.75 11.36 -11.89
CA VAL A 206 8.56 12.14 -11.51
C VAL A 206 7.87 12.73 -12.75
N ILE A 207 8.63 13.16 -13.77
CA ILE A 207 8.06 13.67 -15.03
C ILE A 207 7.46 12.52 -15.85
N ILE A 208 8.16 11.39 -15.93
CA ILE A 208 7.67 10.20 -16.66
C ILE A 208 6.35 9.68 -16.04
N ASP A 209 6.24 9.65 -14.72
CA ASP A 209 5.00 9.22 -14.02
C ASP A 209 3.80 10.14 -14.27
N LYS A 210 4.04 11.38 -14.72
CA LYS A 210 2.97 12.32 -15.06
C LYS A 210 2.46 12.15 -16.51
N ILE A 211 3.13 11.38 -17.37
CA ILE A 211 2.80 11.30 -18.82
C ILE A 211 1.32 11.00 -19.03
N ASP A 212 0.74 10.05 -18.30
CA ASP A 212 -0.68 9.69 -18.42
C ASP A 212 -1.62 10.84 -18.04
N LYS A 213 -1.16 11.85 -17.27
CA LYS A 213 -1.95 13.00 -16.82
C LYS A 213 -1.78 14.24 -17.71
N ILE A 214 -0.56 14.50 -18.15
CA ILE A 214 -0.22 15.74 -18.85
C ILE A 214 -0.03 15.53 -20.37
N GLY A 215 0.09 14.29 -20.82
CA GLY A 215 0.41 13.92 -22.19
C GLY A 215 1.91 13.93 -22.49
N ILE A 216 2.29 13.19 -23.55
CA ILE A 216 3.69 12.96 -23.91
C ILE A 216 4.41 14.25 -24.34
N ASP A 217 3.73 15.17 -25.02
CA ASP A 217 4.36 16.40 -25.55
C ASP A 217 4.73 17.36 -24.42
N LYS A 218 3.84 17.54 -23.43
CA LYS A 218 4.15 18.34 -22.24
C LYS A 218 5.24 17.70 -21.38
N ALA A 219 5.24 16.37 -21.26
CA ALA A 219 6.31 15.68 -20.53
C ALA A 219 7.67 15.86 -21.21
N LYS A 220 7.74 15.80 -22.56
CA LYS A 220 8.97 16.11 -23.31
C LYS A 220 9.44 17.54 -23.09
N GLU A 221 8.50 18.49 -23.05
CA GLU A 221 8.80 19.90 -22.79
C GLU A 221 9.32 20.10 -21.37
N GLU A 222 8.70 19.47 -20.36
CA GLU A 222 9.20 19.51 -18.97
C GLU A 222 10.62 18.91 -18.86
N VAL A 223 10.89 17.77 -19.53
CA VAL A 223 12.25 17.18 -19.56
C VAL A 223 13.23 18.13 -20.20
N LYS A 224 12.92 18.69 -21.40
CA LYS A 224 13.80 19.65 -22.07
C LYS A 224 14.08 20.90 -21.25
N ASN A 225 13.06 21.42 -20.54
CA ASN A 225 13.22 22.65 -19.75
C ASN A 225 14.01 22.41 -18.47
N LYS A 226 13.91 21.21 -17.88
CA LYS A 226 14.54 20.90 -16.59
C LYS A 226 15.97 20.37 -16.73
N PHE A 227 16.26 19.63 -17.79
CA PHE A 227 17.55 18.98 -18.05
C PHE A 227 18.24 19.57 -19.28
N LYS A 228 18.07 20.90 -19.51
CA LYS A 228 18.80 21.61 -20.54
C LYS A 228 20.25 21.75 -20.13
N ASP A 229 21.12 21.05 -20.85
CA ASP A 229 22.41 21.50 -21.35
C ASP A 229 22.54 21.12 -22.81
#